data_564dd2d4919c210ca88a9c29b03fd73a
#
_entry.id   564dd2d4919c210ca88a9c29b03fd73a
#
_cell.length_a   1.000
_cell.length_b   1.000
_cell.length_c   1.000
_cell.angle_alpha   90.00
_cell.angle_beta   90.00
_cell.angle_gamma   90.00
#
_symmetry.space_group_name_H-M   'P 1'
#
loop_
_entity.id
_entity.type
_entity.pdbx_description
1 polymer ?
#
loop_
_entity_poly.entity_id
_entity_poly.type
_entity_poly.pdbx_seq_one_letter_code
_entity_poly.pdbx_strand_id
1 'polypeptide(L)'
;MPQMKYEKHNARQLFVEKGIERVSFSAVADSCGIARATLYKYVPDKESLLWAIHRQALRTFGNALLARAEARPLTALERFSVYFEELARRFELDPDFLLFFDLFEKTYQAETARRGSAVYERMFRPGDFGSGDTARFLCENFNDGSLRAGLDAQLTAVSATYTAVYVLIGLGKDRAPLSLKYGMEAPAMARFLFDAFLRGISADGAPPR
;
A
#
# COMPACT_ATOMS: atom_id res chain seq x y z
N MET A 1 -1.76 16.52 14.93
CA MET A 1 -0.42 16.80 15.49
C MET A 1 0.62 16.64 14.37
N PRO A 2 1.12 17.74 13.80
CA PRO A 2 2.04 17.72 12.62
C PRO A 2 3.36 16.97 12.88
N GLN A 3 3.92 17.14 14.07
CA GLN A 3 5.21 16.58 14.46
C GLN A 3 5.26 15.05 14.41
N MET A 4 4.24 14.35 14.93
CA MET A 4 4.14 12.90 14.89
C MET A 4 4.08 12.33 13.45
N LYS A 5 3.59 13.09 12.47
CA LYS A 5 3.55 12.67 11.06
C LYS A 5 4.94 12.68 10.44
N TYR A 6 5.74 13.68 10.77
CA TYR A 6 7.13 13.81 10.31
C TYR A 6 8.03 12.71 10.90
N GLU A 7 7.88 12.46 12.20
CA GLU A 7 8.63 11.42 12.90
C GLU A 7 8.35 10.02 12.33
N LYS A 8 7.08 9.71 12.00
CA LYS A 8 6.74 8.44 11.35
C LYS A 8 7.30 8.29 9.95
N HIS A 9 7.41 9.37 9.19
CA HIS A 9 8.02 9.35 7.86
C HIS A 9 9.51 9.03 7.96
N ASN A 10 10.26 9.73 8.81
CA ASN A 10 11.69 9.50 9.03
C ASN A 10 11.97 8.09 9.57
N ALA A 11 11.15 7.63 10.53
CA ALA A 11 11.26 6.28 11.05
C ALA A 11 11.04 5.23 9.96
N ARG A 12 10.06 5.43 9.07
CA ARG A 12 9.79 4.52 7.96
C ARG A 12 10.96 4.46 6.99
N GLN A 13 11.53 5.59 6.59
CA GLN A 13 12.72 5.63 5.73
C GLN A 13 13.88 4.85 6.35
N LEU A 14 14.14 5.07 7.63
CA LEU A 14 15.19 4.36 8.35
C LEU A 14 14.97 2.84 8.35
N PHE A 15 13.73 2.38 8.52
CA PHE A 15 13.40 0.96 8.45
C PHE A 15 13.57 0.39 7.04
N VAL A 16 13.21 1.14 6.00
CA VAL A 16 13.41 0.72 4.60
C VAL A 16 14.90 0.60 4.27
N GLU A 17 15.70 1.58 4.68
CA GLU A 17 17.13 1.60 4.39
C GLU A 17 17.93 0.51 5.12
N LYS A 18 17.65 0.29 6.41
CA LYS A 18 18.46 -0.57 7.27
C LYS A 18 17.84 -1.92 7.61
N GLY A 19 16.55 -2.09 7.32
CA GLY A 19 15.77 -3.25 7.75
C GLY A 19 15.23 -3.11 9.18
N ILE A 20 14.04 -3.67 9.40
CA ILE A 20 13.32 -3.55 10.68
C ILE A 20 14.15 -4.10 11.86
N GLU A 21 14.79 -5.25 11.67
CA GLU A 21 15.51 -5.92 12.77
C GLU A 21 16.75 -5.14 13.21
N ARG A 22 17.46 -4.49 12.27
CA ARG A 22 18.72 -3.78 12.52
C ARG A 22 18.55 -2.40 13.14
N VAL A 23 17.33 -1.85 13.12
CA VAL A 23 17.04 -0.52 13.66
C VAL A 23 16.63 -0.62 15.12
N SER A 24 17.40 -0.01 16.00
CA SER A 24 17.04 0.14 17.41
C SER A 24 16.03 1.28 17.60
N PHE A 25 15.26 1.20 18.69
CA PHE A 25 14.32 2.28 19.04
C PHE A 25 15.03 3.61 19.34
N SER A 26 16.29 3.55 19.81
CA SER A 26 17.15 4.73 19.96
C SER A 26 17.53 5.35 18.63
N ALA A 27 17.92 4.51 17.65
CA ALA A 27 18.28 5.01 16.31
C ALA A 27 17.10 5.72 15.64
N VAL A 28 15.85 5.32 15.94
CA VAL A 28 14.66 6.03 15.49
C VAL A 28 14.58 7.42 16.12
N ALA A 29 14.78 7.56 17.44
CA ALA A 29 14.76 8.86 18.10
C ALA A 29 15.83 9.80 17.52
N ASP A 30 17.04 9.27 17.33
CA ASP A 30 18.16 10.02 16.74
C ASP A 30 17.85 10.49 15.32
N SER A 31 17.28 9.61 14.48
CA SER A 31 16.89 9.97 13.10
C SER A 31 15.77 11.01 13.01
N CYS A 32 14.92 11.06 14.03
CA CYS A 32 13.86 12.05 14.16
C CYS A 32 14.31 13.35 14.84
N GLY A 33 15.54 13.42 15.31
CA GLY A 33 16.07 14.59 16.04
C GLY A 33 15.37 14.84 17.38
N ILE A 34 14.85 13.80 18.04
CA ILE A 34 14.14 13.89 19.32
C ILE A 34 14.82 13.06 20.41
N ALA A 35 14.64 13.49 21.66
CA ALA A 35 15.09 12.70 22.79
C ALA A 35 14.34 11.37 22.88
N ARG A 36 15.02 10.29 23.28
CA ARG A 36 14.38 8.97 23.50
C ARG A 36 13.16 9.05 24.40
N ALA A 37 13.24 9.83 25.50
CA ALA A 37 12.12 10.05 26.41
C ALA A 37 10.90 10.66 25.71
N THR A 38 11.13 11.49 24.70
CA THR A 38 10.05 12.06 23.87
C THR A 38 9.41 10.99 23.01
N LEU A 39 10.19 10.12 22.38
CA LEU A 39 9.65 9.01 21.57
C LEU A 39 8.77 8.07 22.41
N TYR A 40 9.23 7.71 23.64
CA TYR A 40 8.46 6.87 24.57
C TYR A 40 7.12 7.48 25.02
N LYS A 41 6.98 8.82 25.00
CA LYS A 41 5.67 9.47 25.27
C LYS A 41 4.64 9.21 24.19
N TYR A 42 5.09 8.94 22.95
CA TYR A 42 4.20 8.70 21.80
C TYR A 42 3.90 7.24 21.56
N VAL A 43 4.91 6.39 21.70
CA VAL A 43 4.81 4.94 21.48
C VAL A 43 5.68 4.20 22.51
N PRO A 44 5.15 3.12 23.11
CA PRO A 44 5.85 2.43 24.20
C PRO A 44 7.08 1.64 23.73
N ASP A 45 7.08 1.20 22.46
CA ASP A 45 8.12 0.33 21.90
C ASP A 45 8.19 0.41 20.37
N LYS A 46 9.20 -0.25 19.80
CA LYS A 46 9.42 -0.32 18.36
C LYS A 46 8.28 -1.01 17.62
N GLU A 47 7.71 -2.07 18.19
CA GLU A 47 6.60 -2.79 17.58
C GLU A 47 5.37 -1.89 17.46
N SER A 48 5.01 -1.19 18.51
CA SER A 48 3.90 -0.21 18.51
C SER A 48 4.11 0.89 17.48
N LEU A 49 5.35 1.32 17.27
CA LEU A 49 5.68 2.30 16.23
C LEU A 49 5.47 1.72 14.83
N LEU A 50 5.98 0.52 14.55
CA LEU A 50 5.80 -0.16 13.26
C LEU A 50 4.31 -0.31 12.91
N TRP A 51 3.50 -0.75 13.87
CA TRP A 51 2.05 -0.84 13.71
C TRP A 51 1.39 0.53 13.49
N ALA A 52 1.86 1.57 14.19
CA ALA A 52 1.33 2.91 14.02
C ALA A 52 1.65 3.50 12.63
N ILE A 53 2.83 3.21 12.08
CA ILE A 53 3.22 3.61 10.71
C ILE A 53 2.36 2.86 9.70
N HIS A 54 2.26 1.54 9.83
CA HIS A 54 1.50 0.68 8.92
C HIS A 54 0.03 1.08 8.85
N ARG A 55 -0.65 1.19 10.00
CA ARG A 55 -2.07 1.61 10.05
C ARG A 55 -2.30 3.00 9.49
N GLN A 56 -1.40 3.95 9.77
CA GLN A 56 -1.53 5.29 9.20
C GLN A 56 -1.44 5.27 7.68
N ALA A 57 -0.53 4.48 7.13
CA ALA A 57 -0.35 4.31 5.71
C ALA A 57 -1.61 3.76 5.04
N LEU A 58 -2.17 2.67 5.58
CA LEU A 58 -3.41 2.07 5.09
C LEU A 58 -4.60 3.01 5.18
N ARG A 59 -4.79 3.70 6.32
CA ARG A 59 -5.88 4.69 6.46
C ARG A 59 -5.77 5.84 5.47
N THR A 60 -4.56 6.37 5.27
CA THR A 60 -4.35 7.47 4.32
C THR A 60 -4.67 7.03 2.90
N PHE A 61 -4.31 5.81 2.53
CA PHE A 61 -4.63 5.22 1.24
C PHE A 61 -6.14 4.99 1.10
N GLY A 62 -6.76 4.32 2.06
CA GLY A 62 -8.20 4.04 2.05
C GLY A 62 -9.07 5.29 2.00
N ASN A 63 -8.72 6.30 2.80
CA ASN A 63 -9.45 7.58 2.78
C ASN A 63 -9.36 8.27 1.41
N ALA A 64 -8.23 8.15 0.71
CA ALA A 64 -8.10 8.70 -0.65
C ALA A 64 -9.01 7.98 -1.65
N LEU A 65 -9.15 6.64 -1.55
CA LEU A 65 -10.08 5.88 -2.39
C LEU A 65 -11.54 6.23 -2.09
N LEU A 66 -11.91 6.25 -0.80
CA LEU A 66 -13.27 6.54 -0.37
C LEU A 66 -13.71 7.96 -0.77
N ALA A 67 -12.84 8.96 -0.59
CA ALA A 67 -13.12 10.34 -1.01
C ALA A 67 -13.41 10.46 -2.52
N ARG A 68 -12.76 9.65 -3.37
CA ARG A 68 -13.05 9.60 -4.80
C ARG A 68 -14.43 8.99 -5.08
N ALA A 69 -14.81 7.95 -4.34
CA ALA A 69 -16.12 7.31 -4.47
C ALA A 69 -17.26 8.15 -3.89
N GLU A 70 -16.99 8.95 -2.85
CA GLU A 70 -17.96 9.87 -2.26
C GLU A 70 -18.22 11.10 -3.16
N ALA A 71 -17.22 11.54 -3.93
CA ALA A 71 -17.33 12.70 -4.81
C ALA A 71 -18.33 12.46 -5.98
N ARG A 72 -18.43 11.23 -6.48
CA ARG A 72 -19.42 10.79 -7.48
C ARG A 72 -19.55 9.26 -7.49
N PRO A 73 -20.69 8.72 -7.92
CA PRO A 73 -20.82 7.29 -8.19
C PRO A 73 -19.75 6.82 -9.18
N LEU A 74 -19.09 5.71 -8.86
CA LEU A 74 -18.08 5.08 -9.69
C LEU A 74 -18.63 3.76 -10.26
N THR A 75 -18.39 3.52 -11.55
CA THR A 75 -18.57 2.19 -12.14
C THR A 75 -17.53 1.21 -11.56
N ALA A 76 -17.77 -0.08 -11.74
CA ALA A 76 -16.83 -1.10 -11.32
C ALA A 76 -15.44 -0.89 -11.96
N LEU A 77 -15.37 -0.62 -13.26
CA LEU A 77 -14.10 -0.34 -13.95
C LEU A 77 -13.40 0.90 -13.40
N GLU A 78 -14.14 1.98 -13.12
CA GLU A 78 -13.58 3.20 -12.52
C GLU A 78 -13.02 2.97 -11.11
N ARG A 79 -13.58 2.05 -10.32
CA ARG A 79 -13.04 1.68 -9.00
C ARG A 79 -11.65 1.06 -9.13
N PHE A 80 -11.45 0.16 -10.10
CA PHE A 80 -10.12 -0.39 -10.40
C PHE A 80 -9.16 0.69 -10.89
N SER A 81 -9.62 1.62 -11.75
CA SER A 81 -8.81 2.74 -12.21
C SER A 81 -8.36 3.63 -11.07
N VAL A 82 -9.29 4.07 -10.22
CA VAL A 82 -9.00 4.90 -9.02
C VAL A 82 -8.02 4.20 -8.09
N TYR A 83 -8.17 2.89 -7.90
CA TYR A 83 -7.25 2.10 -7.08
C TYR A 83 -5.82 2.10 -7.66
N PHE A 84 -5.67 1.83 -8.94
CA PHE A 84 -4.37 1.81 -9.60
C PHE A 84 -3.74 3.21 -9.69
N GLU A 85 -4.54 4.23 -9.99
CA GLU A 85 -4.09 5.62 -10.00
C GLU A 85 -3.54 6.07 -8.64
N GLU A 86 -4.24 5.76 -7.55
CA GLU A 86 -3.79 6.12 -6.21
C GLU A 86 -2.51 5.37 -5.82
N LEU A 87 -2.38 4.10 -6.18
CA LEU A 87 -1.15 3.34 -5.96
C LEU A 87 0.01 3.90 -6.78
N ALA A 88 -0.19 4.19 -8.08
CA ALA A 88 0.83 4.77 -8.94
C ALA A 88 1.28 6.14 -8.42
N ARG A 89 0.33 6.99 -8.06
CA ARG A 89 0.61 8.31 -7.48
C ARG A 89 1.44 8.20 -6.19
N ARG A 90 1.09 7.26 -5.31
CA ARG A 90 1.86 7.04 -4.09
C ARG A 90 3.23 6.52 -4.36
N PHE A 91 3.38 5.61 -5.30
CA PHE A 91 4.66 5.07 -5.71
C PHE A 91 5.60 6.15 -6.27
N GLU A 92 5.06 7.15 -6.98
CA GLU A 92 5.83 8.30 -7.46
C GLU A 92 6.28 9.23 -6.33
N LEU A 93 5.35 9.57 -5.44
CA LEU A 93 5.58 10.56 -4.39
C LEU A 93 6.33 10.00 -3.18
N ASP A 94 6.16 8.70 -2.90
CA ASP A 94 6.65 8.05 -1.70
C ASP A 94 6.89 6.55 -1.95
N PRO A 95 7.97 6.21 -2.68
CA PRO A 95 8.28 4.83 -3.01
C PRO A 95 8.51 3.95 -1.77
N ASP A 96 8.95 4.53 -0.67
CA ASP A 96 9.21 3.81 0.59
C ASP A 96 7.95 3.29 1.25
N PHE A 97 6.78 3.79 0.86
CA PHE A 97 5.50 3.32 1.36
C PHE A 97 5.31 1.81 1.15
N LEU A 98 5.48 1.33 -0.09
CA LEU A 98 5.30 -0.07 -0.44
C LEU A 98 6.50 -0.95 -0.04
N LEU A 99 7.71 -0.39 -0.05
CA LEU A 99 8.89 -1.10 0.46
C LEU A 99 8.77 -1.35 1.97
N PHE A 100 8.26 -0.38 2.72
CA PHE A 100 7.98 -0.59 4.14
C PHE A 100 6.88 -1.63 4.36
N PHE A 101 5.82 -1.60 3.53
CA PHE A 101 4.75 -2.61 3.58
C PHE A 101 5.30 -4.03 3.39
N ASP A 102 6.14 -4.25 2.38
CA ASP A 102 6.81 -5.54 2.13
C ASP A 102 7.68 -6.00 3.32
N LEU A 103 8.46 -5.09 3.90
CA LEU A 103 9.28 -5.39 5.07
C LEU A 103 8.43 -5.73 6.29
N PHE A 104 7.35 -4.98 6.52
CA PHE A 104 6.43 -5.18 7.62
C PHE A 104 5.72 -6.53 7.50
N GLU A 105 5.15 -6.85 6.33
CA GLU A 105 4.51 -8.13 6.08
C GLU A 105 5.47 -9.30 6.31
N LYS A 106 6.67 -9.26 5.74
CA LYS A 106 7.67 -10.32 5.92
C LYS A 106 8.05 -10.55 7.38
N THR A 107 8.17 -9.47 8.15
CA THR A 107 8.48 -9.55 9.58
C THR A 107 7.35 -10.26 10.33
N TYR A 108 6.10 -9.92 10.06
CA TYR A 108 4.96 -10.44 10.78
C TYR A 108 4.37 -11.74 10.20
N GLN A 109 4.59 -12.06 8.93
CA GLN A 109 4.24 -13.37 8.37
C GLN A 109 4.98 -14.51 9.08
N ALA A 110 6.25 -14.35 9.35
CA ALA A 110 7.04 -15.31 10.11
C ALA A 110 6.52 -15.49 11.56
N GLU A 111 6.00 -14.43 12.15
CA GLU A 111 5.39 -14.44 13.48
C GLU A 111 3.98 -15.05 13.47
N THR A 112 3.19 -14.77 12.43
CA THR A 112 1.86 -15.35 12.23
C THR A 112 1.95 -16.86 12.06
N ALA A 113 2.93 -17.36 11.33
CA ALA A 113 3.19 -18.79 11.20
C ALA A 113 3.54 -19.46 12.54
N ARG A 114 4.11 -18.70 13.50
CA ARG A 114 4.48 -19.22 14.84
C ARG A 114 3.36 -19.06 15.88
N ARG A 115 2.57 -18.00 15.83
CA ARG A 115 1.62 -17.56 16.88
C ARG A 115 0.14 -17.63 16.50
N GLY A 116 -0.19 -18.00 15.24
CA GLY A 116 -1.59 -18.12 14.78
C GLY A 116 -2.27 -16.79 14.48
N SER A 117 -3.60 -16.81 14.38
CA SER A 117 -4.42 -15.73 13.84
C SER A 117 -4.37 -14.38 14.59
N ALA A 118 -3.93 -14.36 15.84
CA ALA A 118 -3.94 -13.13 16.67
C ALA A 118 -3.10 -11.98 16.09
N VAL A 119 -2.02 -12.29 15.35
CA VAL A 119 -1.22 -11.29 14.65
C VAL A 119 -1.99 -10.78 13.43
N TYR A 120 -2.64 -11.69 12.70
CA TYR A 120 -3.48 -11.36 11.55
C TYR A 120 -4.66 -10.45 11.94
N GLU A 121 -5.31 -10.73 13.08
CA GLU A 121 -6.40 -9.91 13.63
C GLU A 121 -5.92 -8.50 14.03
N ARG A 122 -4.67 -8.36 14.49
CA ARG A 122 -4.04 -7.04 14.72
C ARG A 122 -3.80 -6.28 13.42
N MET A 123 -3.43 -6.98 12.32
CA MET A 123 -3.20 -6.37 11.02
C MET A 123 -4.49 -5.78 10.42
N PHE A 124 -5.63 -6.39 10.70
CA PHE A 124 -6.91 -6.08 10.06
C PHE A 124 -8.01 -5.74 11.06
N ARG A 125 -7.75 -4.82 11.97
CA ARG A 125 -8.80 -4.34 12.88
C ARG A 125 -9.92 -3.66 12.10
N PRO A 126 -11.21 -3.86 12.50
CA PRO A 126 -12.32 -3.09 11.96
C PRO A 126 -12.04 -1.58 12.07
N GLY A 127 -12.15 -0.85 10.97
CA GLY A 127 -11.86 0.59 10.89
C GLY A 127 -10.46 0.97 10.43
N ASP A 128 -9.50 0.02 10.34
CA ASP A 128 -8.27 0.23 9.59
C ASP A 128 -8.49 -0.30 8.16
N PHE A 129 -8.38 0.54 7.16
CA PHE A 129 -8.52 0.13 5.76
C PHE A 129 -7.47 -0.94 5.44
N GLY A 130 -7.91 -2.14 5.14
CA GLY A 130 -7.05 -3.29 4.89
C GLY A 130 -7.36 -3.98 3.57
N SER A 131 -6.76 -5.16 3.35
CA SER A 131 -7.00 -5.94 2.12
C SER A 131 -8.48 -6.31 1.92
N GLY A 132 -9.21 -6.58 3.01
CA GLY A 132 -10.66 -6.84 2.96
C GLY A 132 -11.48 -5.62 2.53
N ASP A 133 -11.09 -4.43 2.97
CA ASP A 133 -11.76 -3.19 2.57
C ASP A 133 -11.41 -2.79 1.13
N THR A 134 -10.18 -3.04 0.68
CA THR A 134 -9.79 -2.88 -0.72
C THR A 134 -10.60 -3.81 -1.61
N ALA A 135 -10.72 -5.09 -1.26
CA ALA A 135 -11.52 -6.04 -2.02
C ALA A 135 -13.00 -5.64 -2.05
N ARG A 136 -13.56 -5.19 -0.93
CA ARG A 136 -14.94 -4.66 -0.87
C ARG A 136 -15.12 -3.45 -1.79
N PHE A 137 -14.19 -2.48 -1.74
CA PHE A 137 -14.20 -1.31 -2.62
C PHE A 137 -14.19 -1.69 -4.09
N LEU A 138 -13.37 -2.66 -4.49
CA LEU A 138 -13.25 -3.12 -5.88
C LEU A 138 -14.44 -3.97 -6.33
N CYS A 139 -15.09 -4.70 -5.41
CA CYS A 139 -16.25 -5.55 -5.74
C CYS A 139 -17.59 -4.78 -5.75
N GLU A 140 -17.63 -3.54 -5.30
CA GLU A 140 -18.86 -2.77 -5.27
C GLU A 140 -19.33 -2.44 -6.70
N ASN A 141 -20.61 -2.74 -6.98
CA ASN A 141 -21.24 -2.59 -8.31
C ASN A 141 -20.55 -3.42 -9.41
N PHE A 142 -19.88 -4.52 -9.08
CA PHE A 142 -19.05 -5.32 -10.01
C PHE A 142 -19.79 -5.72 -11.31
N ASN A 143 -21.10 -5.92 -11.24
CA ASN A 143 -21.94 -6.36 -12.37
C ASN A 143 -22.67 -5.20 -13.07
N ASP A 144 -22.16 -3.98 -13.04
CA ASP A 144 -22.78 -2.79 -13.66
C ASP A 144 -22.62 -2.71 -15.19
N GLY A 145 -21.97 -3.70 -15.79
CA GLY A 145 -21.75 -3.78 -17.24
C GLY A 145 -20.47 -3.07 -17.72
N SER A 146 -19.72 -2.40 -16.86
CA SER A 146 -18.44 -1.77 -17.22
C SER A 146 -17.29 -2.77 -17.32
N LEU A 147 -17.42 -3.93 -16.67
CA LEU A 147 -16.46 -5.02 -16.72
C LEU A 147 -16.91 -6.12 -17.69
N ARG A 148 -15.92 -6.84 -18.22
CA ARG A 148 -16.15 -7.98 -19.12
C ARG A 148 -17.01 -9.05 -18.43
N ALA A 149 -17.98 -9.58 -19.14
CA ALA A 149 -18.82 -10.66 -18.64
C ALA A 149 -18.02 -11.91 -18.26
N GLY A 150 -18.48 -12.63 -17.24
CA GLY A 150 -17.87 -13.87 -16.77
C GLY A 150 -16.68 -13.73 -15.85
N LEU A 151 -16.30 -12.52 -15.46
CA LEU A 151 -15.28 -12.32 -14.43
C LEU A 151 -15.86 -12.64 -13.05
N ASP A 152 -15.09 -13.36 -12.22
CA ASP A 152 -15.37 -13.52 -10.80
C ASP A 152 -14.92 -12.27 -10.03
N ALA A 153 -15.81 -11.69 -9.24
CA ALA A 153 -15.57 -10.43 -8.56
C ALA A 153 -14.40 -10.52 -7.57
N GLN A 154 -14.43 -11.54 -6.72
CA GLN A 154 -13.41 -11.70 -5.68
C GLN A 154 -12.05 -12.06 -6.27
N LEU A 155 -12.02 -12.99 -7.23
CA LEU A 155 -10.78 -13.36 -7.90
C LEU A 155 -10.16 -12.16 -8.64
N THR A 156 -10.98 -11.37 -9.34
CA THR A 156 -10.51 -10.17 -10.06
C THR A 156 -9.96 -9.12 -9.10
N ALA A 157 -10.68 -8.81 -8.02
CA ALA A 157 -10.24 -7.82 -7.02
C ALA A 157 -8.95 -8.25 -6.31
N VAL A 158 -8.86 -9.51 -5.88
CA VAL A 158 -7.66 -10.04 -5.23
C VAL A 158 -6.49 -10.07 -6.21
N SER A 159 -6.70 -10.53 -7.44
CA SER A 159 -5.65 -10.55 -8.48
C SER A 159 -5.14 -9.15 -8.80
N ALA A 160 -6.04 -8.15 -8.92
CA ALA A 160 -5.67 -6.76 -9.11
C ALA A 160 -4.81 -6.23 -7.96
N THR A 161 -5.22 -6.51 -6.72
CA THR A 161 -4.50 -6.06 -5.52
C THR A 161 -3.10 -6.68 -5.46
N TYR A 162 -2.98 -7.99 -5.62
CA TYR A 162 -1.69 -8.69 -5.61
C TYR A 162 -0.80 -8.20 -6.74
N THR A 163 -1.32 -8.15 -7.97
CA THR A 163 -0.56 -7.67 -9.13
C THR A 163 -0.01 -6.27 -8.89
N ALA A 164 -0.86 -5.32 -8.46
CA ALA A 164 -0.45 -3.94 -8.25
C ALA A 164 0.62 -3.82 -7.15
N VAL A 165 0.39 -4.41 -5.99
CA VAL A 165 1.29 -4.28 -4.84
C VAL A 165 2.64 -4.92 -5.14
N TYR A 166 2.68 -6.16 -5.64
CA TYR A 166 3.94 -6.85 -5.87
C TYR A 166 4.72 -6.33 -7.09
N VAL A 167 4.02 -5.84 -8.13
CA VAL A 167 4.65 -5.13 -9.24
C VAL A 167 5.35 -3.87 -8.72
N LEU A 168 4.66 -3.05 -7.93
CA LEU A 168 5.24 -1.81 -7.41
C LEU A 168 6.38 -2.06 -6.41
N ILE A 169 6.29 -3.10 -5.58
CA ILE A 169 7.39 -3.51 -4.70
C ILE A 169 8.62 -3.91 -5.54
N GLY A 170 8.44 -4.73 -6.58
CA GLY A 170 9.51 -5.11 -7.50
C GLY A 170 10.13 -3.91 -8.19
N LEU A 171 9.31 -3.07 -8.81
CA LEU A 171 9.77 -1.85 -9.48
C LEU A 171 10.46 -0.87 -8.52
N GLY A 172 10.02 -0.81 -7.26
CA GLY A 172 10.66 0.03 -6.24
C GLY A 172 12.06 -0.45 -5.89
N LYS A 173 12.26 -1.76 -5.77
CA LYS A 173 13.57 -2.38 -5.53
C LYS A 173 14.52 -2.23 -6.71
N ASP A 174 14.00 -2.30 -7.93
CA ASP A 174 14.77 -2.34 -9.15
C ASP A 174 14.88 -0.98 -9.87
N ARG A 175 14.51 0.12 -9.24
CA ARG A 175 14.49 1.45 -9.86
C ARG A 175 15.78 1.81 -10.58
N ALA A 176 16.91 1.74 -9.89
CA ALA A 176 18.22 2.09 -10.47
C ALA A 176 18.65 1.10 -11.57
N PRO A 177 18.57 -0.23 -11.37
CA PRO A 177 18.82 -1.19 -12.43
C PRO A 177 17.95 -1.00 -13.68
N LEU A 178 16.66 -0.68 -13.53
CA LEU A 178 15.75 -0.46 -14.66
C LEU A 178 16.14 0.75 -15.49
N SER A 179 16.42 1.89 -14.83
CA SER A 179 16.85 3.09 -15.52
C SER A 179 18.21 2.91 -16.22
N LEU A 180 19.19 2.32 -15.52
CA LEU A 180 20.52 2.11 -16.05
C LEU A 180 20.58 1.09 -17.22
N LYS A 181 19.83 -0.02 -17.11
CA LYS A 181 19.91 -1.12 -18.08
C LYS A 181 18.98 -0.93 -19.26
N TYR A 182 17.81 -0.37 -19.04
CA TYR A 182 16.75 -0.31 -20.07
C TYR A 182 16.31 1.12 -20.42
N GLY A 183 16.82 2.14 -19.72
CA GLY A 183 16.38 3.53 -19.90
C GLY A 183 14.90 3.72 -19.54
N MET A 184 14.34 2.87 -18.67
CA MET A 184 12.92 2.89 -18.32
C MET A 184 12.73 3.39 -16.90
N GLU A 185 11.71 4.24 -16.74
CA GLU A 185 11.31 4.73 -15.43
C GLU A 185 10.26 3.83 -14.79
N ALA A 186 10.51 3.41 -13.55
CA ALA A 186 9.61 2.51 -12.81
C ALA A 186 8.15 3.00 -12.74
N PRO A 187 7.85 4.30 -12.53
CA PRO A 187 6.48 4.80 -12.56
C PRO A 187 5.80 4.64 -13.93
N ALA A 188 6.53 4.84 -15.03
CA ALA A 188 5.99 4.65 -16.37
C ALA A 188 5.63 3.19 -16.64
N MET A 189 6.49 2.27 -16.19
CA MET A 189 6.22 0.82 -16.27
C MET A 189 5.00 0.42 -15.44
N ALA A 190 4.85 0.97 -14.24
CA ALA A 190 3.69 0.71 -13.39
C ALA A 190 2.39 1.14 -14.08
N ARG A 191 2.35 2.35 -14.62
CA ARG A 191 1.17 2.87 -15.35
C ARG A 191 0.83 2.02 -16.56
N PHE A 192 1.83 1.60 -17.34
CA PHE A 192 1.63 0.73 -18.49
C PHE A 192 1.00 -0.61 -18.09
N LEU A 193 1.50 -1.26 -17.02
CA LEU A 193 0.98 -2.53 -16.54
C LEU A 193 -0.44 -2.40 -15.99
N PHE A 194 -0.76 -1.30 -15.31
CA PHE A 194 -2.10 -1.04 -14.79
C PHE A 194 -3.10 -0.76 -15.91
N ASP A 195 -2.70 0.01 -16.94
CA ASP A 195 -3.51 0.22 -18.13
C ASP A 195 -3.79 -1.10 -18.88
N ALA A 196 -2.78 -1.94 -19.04
CA ALA A 196 -2.94 -3.27 -19.65
C ALA A 196 -3.92 -4.16 -18.86
N PHE A 197 -3.84 -4.13 -17.52
CA PHE A 197 -4.79 -4.85 -16.68
C PHE A 197 -6.21 -4.32 -16.83
N LEU A 198 -6.40 -2.98 -16.78
CA LEU A 198 -7.70 -2.34 -16.94
C LEU A 198 -8.35 -2.67 -18.29
N ARG A 199 -7.58 -2.61 -19.38
CA ARG A 199 -8.05 -3.04 -20.70
C ARG A 199 -8.45 -4.51 -20.71
N GLY A 200 -7.72 -5.36 -20.00
CA GLY A 200 -8.02 -6.80 -19.90
C GLY A 200 -9.33 -7.12 -19.19
N ILE A 201 -9.80 -6.27 -18.28
CA ILE A 201 -11.05 -6.46 -17.53
C ILE A 201 -12.21 -5.60 -18.04
N SER A 202 -11.97 -4.59 -18.87
CA SER A 202 -12.99 -3.70 -19.45
C SER A 202 -13.91 -4.44 -20.39
N ALA A 203 -15.19 -4.08 -20.41
CA ALA A 203 -16.21 -4.67 -21.28
C ALA A 203 -15.93 -4.42 -22.78
N ASP A 204 -15.39 -3.25 -23.12
CA ASP A 204 -15.08 -2.81 -24.48
C ASP A 204 -13.57 -2.82 -24.82
N GLY A 205 -12.73 -3.24 -23.88
CA GLY A 205 -11.27 -3.21 -24.03
C GLY A 205 -10.66 -1.79 -24.00
N ALA A 206 -11.48 -0.77 -23.75
CA ALA A 206 -11.03 0.60 -23.61
C ALA A 206 -10.61 0.90 -22.14
N PRO A 207 -9.63 1.79 -21.91
CA PRO A 207 -9.35 2.27 -20.57
C PRO A 207 -10.53 3.12 -20.08
N PRO A 208 -10.77 3.23 -18.77
CA PRO A 208 -11.73 4.15 -18.20
C PRO A 208 -11.37 5.59 -18.57
N ARG A 209 -12.38 6.39 -18.85
CA ARG A 209 -12.23 7.83 -19.22
C ARG A 209 -12.00 8.70 -18.01
#